data_b8c8e765d3c2b3b156f52294a042b34a
#
_entry.id   b8c8e765d3c2b3b156f52294a042b34a
#
_cell.length_a   1.000
_cell.length_b   1.000
_cell.length_c   1.000
_cell.angle_alpha   90.00
_cell.angle_beta   90.00
_cell.angle_gamma   90.00
#
_symmetry.space_group_name_H-M   'P 1'
#
loop_
_entity.id
_entity.type
_entity.pdbx_description
1 polymer ?
#
loop_
_entity_poly.entity_id
_entity_poly.type
_entity_poly.pdbx_seq_one_letter_code
_entity_poly.pdbx_strand_id
1 'polypeptide(L)'
;MSEFLTTSEYKDIAKALVLPTTSFINGEAYRAMSGESFTSTNPATGEVLAEITACQADDVDYAVSCAKGAFDSGVWSELHPNERKATLLALCDLVEKHQHELAVMESLDSGKPICDCESIDIPEFVHTVRWHAELMDKIYDQTAPVGSDAMSMIVREPVGVVGAVLPWNFPLLMLAWKIAPALAAGCSMVIKPAKQTSLTAIRIAELAAEAGLPKGILNVITGGGAAVGEAIGRHMDVDMVTFTGSTVTGRRFLQYSSDSNLKKVVLELGGKNPCVVLDDAEDLDYVAQQVCAAAFWNMGENCSAGSRLIVHEAIQDKLLELVKKYSSEWQLGDPLDPQNNLGAMIDTGHFNKVCEYLELGKQEGYEVVIGGNARDGRFIEPTIFAGVKNSDRMAQEEIFGPILSVITVSSFEEAMEVANDTEYGLAASVFTANSKRAIKAARAIKAGTVTVNCFGEGDITTPFGGYKLSGFGGRDNSIHAHDQYTELKTIWVDLSDHSA
;
A
#
# COMPACT_ATOMS: atom_id res chain seq x y z
N MET A 1 -18.15 -18.11 -0.74
CA MET A 1 -17.43 -17.49 0.39
C MET A 1 -16.88 -18.63 1.20
N SER A 2 -15.56 -18.74 1.38
CA SER A 2 -14.99 -19.65 2.38
C SER A 2 -15.53 -19.25 3.75
N GLU A 3 -15.97 -20.21 4.54
CA GLU A 3 -16.44 -19.96 5.90
C GLU A 3 -15.18 -19.63 6.73
N PHE A 4 -15.17 -18.49 7.45
CA PHE A 4 -14.06 -18.16 8.34
C PHE A 4 -13.90 -19.24 9.43
N LEU A 5 -12.68 -19.43 9.90
CA LEU A 5 -12.43 -20.21 11.09
C LEU A 5 -13.05 -19.52 12.32
N THR A 6 -13.28 -20.25 13.38
CA THR A 6 -13.74 -19.68 14.65
C THR A 6 -12.61 -18.91 15.35
N THR A 7 -12.97 -17.98 16.22
CA THR A 7 -12.01 -17.26 17.09
C THR A 7 -11.07 -18.21 17.84
N SER A 8 -11.57 -19.38 18.29
CA SER A 8 -10.75 -20.39 18.99
C SER A 8 -9.70 -20.99 18.06
N GLU A 9 -10.08 -21.34 16.83
CA GLU A 9 -9.16 -21.93 15.85
C GLU A 9 -8.07 -20.92 15.45
N TYR A 10 -8.42 -19.65 15.21
CA TYR A 10 -7.41 -18.62 14.95
C TYR A 10 -6.45 -18.42 16.13
N LYS A 11 -6.96 -18.44 17.38
CA LYS A 11 -6.12 -18.35 18.58
C LYS A 11 -5.23 -19.59 18.77
N ASP A 12 -5.66 -20.76 18.33
CA ASP A 12 -4.84 -21.97 18.39
C ASP A 12 -3.75 -21.93 17.31
N ILE A 13 -4.03 -21.42 16.13
CA ILE A 13 -3.00 -21.10 15.12
C ILE A 13 -2.00 -20.10 15.70
N ALA A 14 -2.46 -18.98 16.27
CA ALA A 14 -1.60 -17.94 16.86
C ALA A 14 -0.61 -18.50 17.90
N LYS A 15 -1.06 -19.43 18.75
CA LYS A 15 -0.20 -20.09 19.75
C LYS A 15 0.81 -21.06 19.13
N ALA A 16 0.48 -21.66 17.98
CA ALA A 16 1.34 -22.61 17.29
C ALA A 16 2.36 -21.95 16.35
N LEU A 17 2.19 -20.66 16.03
CA LEU A 17 3.07 -19.92 15.12
C LEU A 17 4.51 -19.89 15.62
N VAL A 18 5.43 -20.18 14.71
CA VAL A 18 6.85 -19.89 14.88
C VAL A 18 7.14 -18.60 14.14
N LEU A 19 7.18 -17.49 14.88
CA LEU A 19 7.38 -16.18 14.31
C LEU A 19 8.85 -15.97 13.89
N PRO A 20 9.11 -15.37 12.70
CA PRO A 20 10.46 -15.07 12.26
C PRO A 20 11.10 -13.99 13.17
N THR A 21 12.38 -14.18 13.50
CA THR A 21 13.13 -13.29 14.39
C THR A 21 14.36 -12.66 13.73
N THR A 22 14.64 -13.03 12.49
CA THR A 22 15.83 -12.59 11.74
C THR A 22 15.42 -11.96 10.43
N SER A 23 16.25 -11.08 9.89
CA SER A 23 16.18 -10.71 8.47
C SER A 23 16.35 -11.94 7.59
N PHE A 24 16.01 -11.84 6.30
CA PHE A 24 16.22 -12.89 5.32
C PHE A 24 17.00 -12.32 4.14
N ILE A 25 18.28 -12.68 4.05
CA ILE A 25 19.20 -12.11 3.06
C ILE A 25 19.93 -13.28 2.36
N ASN A 26 20.08 -13.15 1.04
CA ASN A 26 20.78 -14.15 0.22
C ASN A 26 20.20 -15.57 0.36
N GLY A 27 18.87 -15.67 0.51
CA GLY A 27 18.18 -16.97 0.58
C GLY A 27 18.32 -17.69 1.92
N GLU A 28 18.70 -16.99 3.00
CA GLU A 28 18.85 -17.57 4.33
C GLU A 28 18.58 -16.58 5.47
N ALA A 29 18.30 -17.10 6.66
CA ALA A 29 18.10 -16.30 7.86
C ALA A 29 19.38 -15.53 8.22
N TYR A 30 19.25 -14.23 8.44
CA TYR A 30 20.35 -13.32 8.67
C TYR A 30 20.22 -12.55 9.98
N ARG A 31 21.26 -12.54 10.81
CA ARG A 31 21.35 -11.74 12.04
C ARG A 31 22.21 -10.53 11.78
N ALA A 32 21.79 -9.35 12.29
CA ALA A 32 22.55 -8.12 12.18
C ALA A 32 23.96 -8.28 12.75
N MET A 33 24.93 -7.65 12.11
CA MET A 33 26.34 -7.66 12.56
C MET A 33 26.50 -7.03 13.94
N SER A 34 25.64 -6.05 14.30
CA SER A 34 25.63 -5.42 15.62
C SER A 34 25.12 -6.33 16.74
N GLY A 35 24.35 -7.37 16.40
CA GLY A 35 23.63 -8.20 17.38
C GLY A 35 22.43 -7.50 18.01
N GLU A 36 22.04 -6.31 17.56
CA GLU A 36 20.89 -5.57 18.08
C GLU A 36 19.57 -6.19 17.63
N SER A 37 18.53 -6.00 18.45
CA SER A 37 17.15 -6.39 18.14
C SER A 37 16.17 -5.28 18.48
N PHE A 38 14.95 -5.43 18.03
CA PHE A 38 13.81 -4.64 18.44
C PHE A 38 12.60 -5.54 18.68
N THR A 39 11.73 -5.10 19.57
CA THR A 39 10.53 -5.83 19.95
C THR A 39 9.40 -5.55 18.97
N SER A 40 8.79 -6.59 18.39
CA SER A 40 7.45 -6.54 17.77
C SER A 40 6.41 -6.83 18.84
N THR A 41 5.31 -6.08 18.83
CA THR A 41 4.23 -6.19 19.84
C THR A 41 2.89 -6.27 19.17
N ASN A 42 2.00 -7.10 19.70
CA ASN A 42 0.61 -7.14 19.28
C ASN A 42 -0.09 -5.79 19.57
N PRO A 43 -0.59 -5.07 18.57
CA PRO A 43 -1.27 -3.79 18.77
C PRO A 43 -2.47 -3.86 19.73
N ALA A 44 -3.26 -4.93 19.69
CA ALA A 44 -4.48 -5.07 20.48
C ALA A 44 -4.21 -5.35 21.97
N THR A 45 -3.17 -6.15 22.28
CA THR A 45 -2.91 -6.61 23.66
C THR A 45 -1.69 -5.93 24.28
N GLY A 46 -0.75 -5.43 23.45
CA GLY A 46 0.56 -4.93 23.90
C GLY A 46 1.56 -6.04 24.27
N GLU A 47 1.19 -7.31 24.08
CA GLU A 47 2.07 -8.45 24.33
C GLU A 47 3.22 -8.50 23.30
N VAL A 48 4.38 -8.94 23.74
CA VAL A 48 5.54 -9.16 22.89
C VAL A 48 5.27 -10.35 21.98
N LEU A 49 5.39 -10.15 20.67
CA LEU A 49 5.30 -11.19 19.66
C LEU A 49 6.67 -11.82 19.40
N ALA A 50 7.69 -11.00 19.12
CA ALA A 50 9.03 -11.45 18.79
C ALA A 50 10.09 -10.38 19.07
N GLU A 51 11.32 -10.82 19.32
CA GLU A 51 12.52 -10.00 19.25
C GLU A 51 13.14 -10.17 17.86
N ILE A 52 13.09 -9.12 17.05
CA ILE A 52 13.51 -9.15 15.64
C ILE A 52 14.84 -8.44 15.48
N THR A 53 15.73 -8.99 14.69
CA THR A 53 17.02 -8.40 14.32
C THR A 53 16.88 -6.95 13.87
N ALA A 54 17.73 -6.05 14.42
CA ALA A 54 17.80 -4.64 14.06
C ALA A 54 19.05 -4.34 13.23
N CYS A 55 18.92 -4.43 11.91
CA CYS A 55 20.01 -4.16 10.97
C CYS A 55 20.41 -2.67 10.96
N GLN A 56 21.65 -2.42 10.54
CA GLN A 56 22.30 -1.13 10.41
C GLN A 56 22.82 -0.94 8.96
N ALA A 57 23.53 0.15 8.69
CA ALA A 57 24.04 0.47 7.35
C ALA A 57 24.94 -0.62 6.74
N ASP A 58 25.84 -1.22 7.54
CA ASP A 58 26.74 -2.29 7.07
C ASP A 58 25.95 -3.55 6.63
N ASP A 59 24.83 -3.84 7.28
CA ASP A 59 23.93 -4.93 6.90
C ASP A 59 23.20 -4.60 5.58
N VAL A 60 22.90 -3.32 5.34
CA VAL A 60 22.35 -2.84 4.05
C VAL A 60 23.36 -3.05 2.93
N ASP A 61 24.63 -2.65 3.16
CA ASP A 61 25.71 -2.85 2.18
C ASP A 61 25.84 -4.34 1.81
N TYR A 62 25.75 -5.23 2.81
CA TYR A 62 25.76 -6.68 2.55
C TYR A 62 24.54 -7.12 1.72
N ALA A 63 23.33 -6.71 2.09
CA ALA A 63 22.10 -7.09 1.37
C ALA A 63 22.11 -6.57 -0.08
N VAL A 64 22.55 -5.32 -0.29
CA VAL A 64 22.69 -4.74 -1.63
C VAL A 64 23.75 -5.43 -2.44
N SER A 65 24.90 -5.80 -1.83
CA SER A 65 25.94 -6.54 -2.54
C SER A 65 25.46 -7.93 -2.99
N CYS A 66 24.66 -8.62 -2.17
CA CYS A 66 24.01 -9.88 -2.55
C CYS A 66 23.01 -9.67 -3.71
N ALA A 67 22.18 -8.64 -3.63
CA ALA A 67 21.22 -8.30 -4.67
C ALA A 67 21.89 -7.95 -6.00
N LYS A 68 22.97 -7.14 -5.94
CA LYS A 68 23.75 -6.75 -7.12
C LYS A 68 24.48 -7.95 -7.72
N GLY A 69 25.11 -8.77 -6.91
CA GLY A 69 25.80 -9.99 -7.39
C GLY A 69 24.84 -10.96 -8.10
N ALA A 70 23.64 -11.14 -7.56
CA ALA A 70 22.59 -11.94 -8.18
C ALA A 70 22.10 -11.33 -9.50
N PHE A 71 21.86 -10.01 -9.53
CA PHE A 71 21.45 -9.31 -10.75
C PHE A 71 22.51 -9.38 -11.84
N ASP A 72 23.75 -9.02 -11.52
CA ASP A 72 24.88 -9.00 -12.47
C ASP A 72 25.21 -10.40 -13.03
N SER A 73 24.89 -11.47 -12.30
CA SER A 73 25.07 -12.85 -12.76
C SER A 73 24.05 -13.30 -13.80
N GLY A 74 22.97 -12.53 -13.98
CA GLY A 74 21.86 -12.89 -14.88
C GLY A 74 20.99 -14.06 -14.39
N VAL A 75 21.22 -14.58 -13.18
CA VAL A 75 20.55 -15.79 -12.65
C VAL A 75 19.02 -15.70 -12.63
N TRP A 76 18.47 -14.49 -12.66
CA TRP A 76 17.05 -14.22 -12.73
C TRP A 76 16.67 -13.39 -13.95
N SER A 77 17.37 -12.28 -14.22
CA SER A 77 17.06 -11.36 -15.31
C SER A 77 17.17 -12.00 -16.69
N GLU A 78 18.10 -12.94 -16.88
CA GLU A 78 18.33 -13.63 -18.14
C GLU A 78 17.53 -14.94 -18.28
N LEU A 79 16.81 -15.39 -17.23
CA LEU A 79 15.93 -16.54 -17.34
C LEU A 79 14.81 -16.28 -18.36
N HIS A 80 14.44 -17.33 -19.08
CA HIS A 80 13.29 -17.26 -19.96
C HIS A 80 12.02 -16.84 -19.15
N PRO A 81 11.18 -15.94 -19.67
CA PRO A 81 9.98 -15.48 -18.95
C PRO A 81 9.11 -16.60 -18.36
N ASN A 82 9.00 -17.75 -19.04
CA ASN A 82 8.23 -18.89 -18.53
C ASN A 82 8.84 -19.51 -17.25
N GLU A 83 10.15 -19.45 -17.05
CA GLU A 83 10.80 -20.00 -15.86
C GLU A 83 10.57 -19.06 -14.68
N ARG A 84 10.73 -17.73 -14.88
CA ARG A 84 10.37 -16.73 -13.87
C ARG A 84 8.90 -16.82 -13.48
N LYS A 85 8.00 -16.94 -14.47
CA LYS A 85 6.57 -17.14 -14.28
C LYS A 85 6.27 -18.37 -13.42
N ALA A 86 6.90 -19.50 -13.72
CA ALA A 86 6.69 -20.74 -12.96
C ALA A 86 7.08 -20.57 -11.48
N THR A 87 8.20 -19.90 -11.20
CA THR A 87 8.62 -19.60 -9.82
C THR A 87 7.64 -18.71 -9.08
N LEU A 88 7.13 -17.62 -9.73
CA LEU A 88 6.17 -16.72 -9.10
C LEU A 88 4.82 -17.40 -8.87
N LEU A 89 4.37 -18.29 -9.78
CA LEU A 89 3.15 -19.07 -9.56
C LEU A 89 3.33 -20.09 -8.43
N ALA A 90 4.49 -20.73 -8.31
CA ALA A 90 4.80 -21.61 -7.18
C ALA A 90 4.79 -20.86 -5.84
N LEU A 91 5.23 -19.59 -5.81
CA LEU A 91 5.07 -18.72 -4.64
C LEU A 91 3.60 -18.50 -4.31
N CYS A 92 2.75 -18.24 -5.30
CA CYS A 92 1.29 -18.12 -5.09
C CYS A 92 0.71 -19.37 -4.43
N ASP A 93 1.05 -20.55 -4.96
CA ASP A 93 0.56 -21.84 -4.42
C ASP A 93 1.00 -22.05 -2.96
N LEU A 94 2.23 -21.64 -2.61
CA LEU A 94 2.72 -21.70 -1.22
C LEU A 94 1.99 -20.70 -0.32
N VAL A 95 1.72 -19.49 -0.77
CA VAL A 95 0.97 -18.50 0.00
C VAL A 95 -0.46 -18.98 0.24
N GLU A 96 -1.15 -19.52 -0.77
CA GLU A 96 -2.49 -20.11 -0.63
C GLU A 96 -2.48 -21.29 0.37
N LYS A 97 -1.46 -22.14 0.31
CA LYS A 97 -1.29 -23.26 1.26
C LYS A 97 -1.11 -22.80 2.71
N HIS A 98 -0.47 -21.66 2.92
CA HIS A 98 -0.18 -21.08 4.22
C HIS A 98 -1.11 -19.91 4.58
N GLN A 99 -2.30 -19.79 3.94
CA GLN A 99 -3.18 -18.62 4.07
C GLN A 99 -3.54 -18.28 5.52
N HIS A 100 -3.98 -19.27 6.33
CA HIS A 100 -4.37 -19.03 7.72
C HIS A 100 -3.18 -18.64 8.61
N GLU A 101 -2.01 -19.25 8.38
CA GLU A 101 -0.75 -18.90 9.06
C GLU A 101 -0.41 -17.42 8.81
N LEU A 102 -0.39 -17.02 7.55
CA LEU A 102 -0.05 -15.66 7.12
C LEU A 102 -1.11 -14.64 7.57
N ALA A 103 -2.40 -14.96 7.47
CA ALA A 103 -3.47 -14.07 7.91
C ALA A 103 -3.43 -13.81 9.42
N VAL A 104 -3.20 -14.85 10.23
CA VAL A 104 -3.03 -14.70 11.68
C VAL A 104 -1.78 -13.89 12.00
N MET A 105 -0.66 -14.14 11.32
CA MET A 105 0.58 -13.38 11.49
C MET A 105 0.39 -11.89 11.15
N GLU A 106 -0.31 -11.59 10.04
CA GLU A 106 -0.65 -10.23 9.61
C GLU A 106 -1.52 -9.52 10.64
N SER A 107 -2.57 -10.19 11.13
CA SER A 107 -3.49 -9.65 12.15
C SER A 107 -2.76 -9.37 13.48
N LEU A 108 -1.90 -10.29 13.93
CA LEU A 108 -1.14 -10.13 15.17
C LEU A 108 -0.14 -8.98 15.10
N ASP A 109 0.52 -8.79 13.96
CA ASP A 109 1.58 -7.80 13.78
C ASP A 109 1.02 -6.39 13.53
N SER A 110 -0.13 -6.28 12.84
CA SER A 110 -0.73 -5.02 12.41
C SER A 110 -1.93 -4.55 13.26
N GLY A 111 -2.58 -5.43 13.99
CA GLY A 111 -3.84 -5.15 14.69
C GLY A 111 -5.08 -5.19 13.79
N LYS A 112 -4.96 -5.56 12.52
CA LYS A 112 -6.06 -5.67 11.55
C LYS A 112 -7.02 -6.81 11.92
N PRO A 113 -8.32 -6.67 11.59
CA PRO A 113 -9.28 -7.76 11.73
C PRO A 113 -8.88 -8.96 10.87
N ILE A 114 -8.97 -10.16 11.43
CA ILE A 114 -8.67 -11.42 10.75
C ILE A 114 -9.54 -11.64 9.50
N CYS A 115 -10.79 -11.14 9.52
CA CYS A 115 -11.67 -11.21 8.36
C CYS A 115 -11.09 -10.47 7.15
N ASP A 116 -10.45 -9.32 7.33
CA ASP A 116 -9.78 -8.58 6.25
C ASP A 116 -8.50 -9.28 5.80
N CYS A 117 -7.69 -9.79 6.74
CA CYS A 117 -6.48 -10.53 6.40
C CYS A 117 -6.79 -11.77 5.54
N GLU A 118 -7.80 -12.56 5.90
CA GLU A 118 -8.22 -13.77 5.19
C GLU A 118 -8.91 -13.50 3.85
N SER A 119 -9.78 -12.48 3.78
CA SER A 119 -10.63 -12.26 2.61
C SER A 119 -10.09 -11.21 1.63
N ILE A 120 -9.12 -10.41 2.05
CA ILE A 120 -8.56 -9.32 1.24
C ILE A 120 -7.04 -9.47 1.13
N ASP A 121 -6.26 -9.36 2.22
CA ASP A 121 -4.80 -9.23 2.13
C ASP A 121 -4.13 -10.45 1.48
N ILE A 122 -4.51 -11.68 1.87
CA ILE A 122 -3.94 -12.90 1.28
C ILE A 122 -4.40 -13.08 -0.17
N PRO A 123 -5.72 -13.03 -0.50
CA PRO A 123 -6.17 -13.14 -1.89
C PRO A 123 -5.56 -12.08 -2.82
N GLU A 124 -5.47 -10.83 -2.38
CA GLU A 124 -4.90 -9.74 -3.18
C GLU A 124 -3.40 -9.88 -3.37
N PHE A 125 -2.66 -10.39 -2.36
CA PHE A 125 -1.25 -10.75 -2.54
C PHE A 125 -1.10 -11.79 -3.67
N VAL A 126 -1.86 -12.87 -3.61
CA VAL A 126 -1.83 -13.96 -4.61
C VAL A 126 -2.27 -13.44 -5.98
N HIS A 127 -3.35 -12.67 -6.03
CA HIS A 127 -3.88 -12.07 -7.26
C HIS A 127 -2.83 -11.17 -7.93
N THR A 128 -2.20 -10.30 -7.18
CA THR A 128 -1.18 -9.37 -7.66
C THR A 128 0.05 -10.11 -8.23
N VAL A 129 0.59 -11.08 -7.48
CA VAL A 129 1.76 -11.85 -7.92
C VAL A 129 1.42 -12.68 -9.16
N ARG A 130 0.27 -13.35 -9.17
CA ARG A 130 -0.22 -14.15 -10.30
C ARG A 130 -0.41 -13.30 -11.55
N TRP A 131 -1.06 -12.14 -11.41
CA TRP A 131 -1.31 -11.24 -12.53
C TRP A 131 -0.04 -10.76 -13.20
N HIS A 132 0.97 -10.30 -12.42
CA HIS A 132 2.26 -9.89 -12.96
C HIS A 132 3.07 -11.06 -13.54
N ALA A 133 2.99 -12.24 -12.94
CA ALA A 133 3.58 -13.45 -13.50
C ALA A 133 2.99 -13.81 -14.87
N GLU A 134 1.69 -13.67 -15.04
CA GLU A 134 1.00 -13.93 -16.30
C GLU A 134 1.17 -12.82 -17.34
N LEU A 135 1.53 -11.60 -16.91
CA LEU A 135 1.75 -10.46 -17.79
C LEU A 135 3.06 -10.56 -18.58
N MET A 136 4.10 -11.20 -18.03
CA MET A 136 5.47 -11.18 -18.57
C MET A 136 5.57 -11.56 -20.06
N ASP A 137 4.78 -12.53 -20.51
CA ASP A 137 4.77 -13.00 -21.89
C ASP A 137 3.84 -12.21 -22.82
N LYS A 138 3.26 -11.10 -22.31
CA LYS A 138 2.30 -10.23 -23.03
C LYS A 138 2.81 -8.81 -23.23
N ILE A 139 3.99 -8.50 -22.68
CA ILE A 139 4.65 -7.21 -22.86
C ILE A 139 5.67 -7.38 -24.01
N TYR A 140 5.42 -6.67 -25.11
CA TYR A 140 6.27 -6.74 -26.30
C TYR A 140 7.16 -5.51 -26.39
N ASP A 141 8.39 -5.75 -26.84
CA ASP A 141 9.29 -4.71 -27.31
C ASP A 141 8.80 -4.15 -28.65
N GLN A 142 9.31 -3.00 -29.05
CA GLN A 142 8.83 -2.26 -30.23
C GLN A 142 9.92 -2.17 -31.29
N THR A 143 9.51 -2.15 -32.57
CA THR A 143 10.35 -1.78 -33.68
C THR A 143 9.93 -0.40 -34.20
N ALA A 144 10.85 0.56 -34.17
CA ALA A 144 10.58 1.91 -34.66
C ALA A 144 10.54 1.98 -36.19
N PRO A 145 9.68 2.80 -36.80
CA PRO A 145 9.66 3.00 -38.25
C PRO A 145 10.87 3.85 -38.66
N VAL A 146 11.84 3.19 -39.28
CA VAL A 146 13.05 3.81 -39.84
C VAL A 146 13.19 3.46 -41.33
N GLY A 147 14.16 4.05 -42.04
CA GLY A 147 14.42 3.74 -43.46
C GLY A 147 14.82 2.27 -43.68
N SER A 148 14.87 1.85 -44.95
CA SER A 148 15.24 0.49 -45.32
C SER A 148 16.71 0.15 -45.07
N ASP A 149 17.52 1.15 -44.81
CA ASP A 149 18.97 1.08 -44.54
C ASP A 149 19.29 0.98 -43.03
N ALA A 150 18.27 0.87 -42.18
CA ALA A 150 18.43 0.70 -40.75
C ALA A 150 17.32 -0.19 -40.15
N MET A 151 17.59 -0.76 -38.98
CA MET A 151 16.58 -1.35 -38.09
C MET A 151 16.78 -0.77 -36.69
N SER A 152 15.67 -0.35 -36.07
CA SER A 152 15.71 0.18 -34.71
C SER A 152 14.72 -0.58 -33.81
N MET A 153 15.24 -1.12 -32.72
CA MET A 153 14.46 -1.78 -31.68
C MET A 153 14.43 -0.91 -30.42
N ILE A 154 13.29 -0.87 -29.76
CA ILE A 154 13.13 -0.27 -28.45
C ILE A 154 12.81 -1.42 -27.49
N VAL A 155 13.78 -1.75 -26.64
CA VAL A 155 13.68 -2.88 -25.71
C VAL A 155 13.57 -2.41 -24.27
N ARG A 156 12.89 -3.21 -23.44
CA ARG A 156 12.81 -3.00 -21.98
C ARG A 156 13.87 -3.86 -21.29
N GLU A 157 14.68 -3.23 -20.47
CA GLU A 157 15.63 -3.91 -19.59
C GLU A 157 15.26 -3.68 -18.14
N PRO A 158 15.44 -4.65 -17.22
CA PRO A 158 15.20 -4.42 -15.80
C PRO A 158 16.09 -3.30 -15.28
N VAL A 159 15.56 -2.45 -14.39
CA VAL A 159 16.28 -1.28 -13.87
C VAL A 159 17.52 -1.66 -13.05
N GLY A 160 17.59 -2.86 -12.47
CA GLY A 160 18.71 -3.33 -11.66
C GLY A 160 18.30 -3.73 -10.23
N VAL A 161 19.02 -3.19 -9.24
CA VAL A 161 18.75 -3.39 -7.81
C VAL A 161 17.69 -2.39 -7.34
N VAL A 162 16.58 -2.89 -6.82
CA VAL A 162 15.47 -2.08 -6.30
C VAL A 162 15.44 -2.11 -4.78
N GLY A 163 15.56 -0.95 -4.15
CA GLY A 163 15.26 -0.77 -2.74
C GLY A 163 13.76 -0.47 -2.55
N ALA A 164 13.05 -1.27 -1.75
CA ALA A 164 11.66 -1.02 -1.44
C ALA A 164 11.47 -0.80 0.06
N VAL A 165 10.84 0.33 0.43
CA VAL A 165 10.56 0.66 1.83
C VAL A 165 9.06 0.73 2.02
N LEU A 166 8.54 -0.17 2.86
CA LEU A 166 7.12 -0.46 2.98
C LEU A 166 6.48 0.20 4.20
N PRO A 167 5.19 0.54 4.14
CA PRO A 167 4.41 1.02 5.27
C PRO A 167 3.94 -0.15 6.16
N TRP A 168 3.23 0.18 7.22
CA TRP A 168 2.73 -0.77 8.21
C TRP A 168 1.23 -1.10 8.08
N ASN A 169 0.47 -0.32 7.30
CA ASN A 169 -0.99 -0.43 7.26
C ASN A 169 -1.55 -1.55 6.38
N PHE A 170 -0.82 -1.95 5.35
CA PHE A 170 -1.12 -3.11 4.49
C PHE A 170 0.16 -3.87 4.19
N PRO A 171 0.74 -4.59 5.18
CA PRO A 171 2.08 -5.18 5.03
C PRO A 171 2.20 -6.12 3.82
N LEU A 172 1.33 -7.12 3.71
CA LEU A 172 1.35 -8.10 2.60
C LEU A 172 0.97 -7.47 1.27
N LEU A 173 -0.07 -6.65 1.25
CA LEU A 173 -0.54 -6.03 0.01
C LEU A 173 0.52 -5.09 -0.59
N MET A 174 1.10 -4.22 0.25
CA MET A 174 2.17 -3.30 -0.19
C MET A 174 3.44 -4.05 -0.58
N LEU A 175 3.74 -5.17 0.06
CA LEU A 175 4.82 -6.06 -0.37
C LEU A 175 4.54 -6.61 -1.78
N ALA A 176 3.34 -7.14 -2.03
CA ALA A 176 2.96 -7.68 -3.34
C ALA A 176 3.06 -6.63 -4.45
N TRP A 177 2.58 -5.41 -4.21
CA TRP A 177 2.62 -4.32 -5.19
C TRP A 177 4.04 -3.92 -5.61
N LYS A 178 5.04 -4.19 -4.75
CA LYS A 178 6.45 -3.90 -5.07
C LYS A 178 7.17 -5.11 -5.65
N ILE A 179 7.04 -6.29 -5.02
CA ILE A 179 7.82 -7.45 -5.47
C ILE A 179 7.28 -8.05 -6.77
N ALA A 180 5.96 -8.08 -6.98
CA ALA A 180 5.38 -8.73 -8.15
C ALA A 180 5.85 -8.10 -9.47
N PRO A 181 5.68 -6.78 -9.71
CA PRO A 181 6.15 -6.16 -10.95
C PRO A 181 7.67 -6.13 -11.07
N ALA A 182 8.41 -5.91 -9.97
CA ALA A 182 9.87 -5.85 -10.00
C ALA A 182 10.49 -7.21 -10.34
N LEU A 183 10.04 -8.30 -9.71
CA LEU A 183 10.50 -9.66 -10.02
C LEU A 183 10.06 -10.09 -11.42
N ALA A 184 8.85 -9.75 -11.85
CA ALA A 184 8.39 -9.99 -13.22
C ALA A 184 9.27 -9.27 -14.26
N ALA A 185 9.71 -8.05 -13.99
CA ALA A 185 10.63 -7.29 -14.83
C ALA A 185 12.06 -7.89 -14.85
N GLY A 186 12.43 -8.68 -13.84
CA GLY A 186 13.76 -9.29 -13.73
C GLY A 186 14.72 -8.58 -12.79
N CYS A 187 14.24 -7.66 -11.94
CA CYS A 187 15.04 -6.96 -10.94
C CYS A 187 15.41 -7.86 -9.76
N SER A 188 16.46 -7.48 -9.02
CA SER A 188 16.72 -7.95 -7.67
C SER A 188 16.28 -6.89 -6.66
N MET A 189 15.95 -7.31 -5.42
CA MET A 189 15.29 -6.43 -4.46
C MET A 189 15.91 -6.51 -3.06
N VAL A 190 15.94 -5.35 -2.40
CA VAL A 190 16.19 -5.19 -0.97
C VAL A 190 14.97 -4.52 -0.35
N ILE A 191 14.20 -5.28 0.41
CA ILE A 191 12.92 -4.87 1.00
C ILE A 191 13.14 -4.49 2.46
N LYS A 192 12.72 -3.29 2.84
CA LYS A 192 12.62 -2.87 4.22
C LYS A 192 11.15 -2.77 4.63
N PRO A 193 10.58 -3.74 5.33
CA PRO A 193 9.25 -3.61 5.91
C PRO A 193 9.22 -2.55 7.02
N ALA A 194 8.05 -2.08 7.36
CA ALA A 194 7.91 -1.23 8.56
C ALA A 194 8.37 -2.00 9.80
N LYS A 195 8.93 -1.27 10.79
CA LYS A 195 9.40 -1.86 12.04
C LYS A 195 8.24 -2.54 12.82
N GLN A 196 7.05 -1.97 12.70
CA GLN A 196 5.84 -2.46 13.37
C GLN A 196 5.31 -3.77 12.77
N THR A 197 5.51 -3.98 11.46
CA THR A 197 4.87 -5.07 10.69
C THR A 197 5.90 -5.72 9.75
N SER A 198 6.83 -6.47 10.31
CA SER A 198 7.89 -7.10 9.53
C SER A 198 7.75 -8.61 9.37
N LEU A 199 6.88 -9.25 10.16
CA LEU A 199 6.83 -10.71 10.25
C LEU A 199 6.42 -11.36 8.91
N THR A 200 5.34 -10.90 8.31
CA THR A 200 4.82 -11.47 7.05
C THR A 200 5.76 -11.26 5.88
N ALA A 201 6.46 -10.10 5.82
CA ALA A 201 7.45 -9.85 4.77
C ALA A 201 8.64 -10.83 4.84
N ILE A 202 9.12 -11.15 6.04
CA ILE A 202 10.18 -12.15 6.24
C ILE A 202 9.68 -13.53 5.80
N ARG A 203 8.48 -13.92 6.25
CA ARG A 203 7.87 -15.22 5.91
C ARG A 203 7.65 -15.38 4.41
N ILE A 204 7.23 -14.34 3.69
CA ILE A 204 7.13 -14.37 2.22
C ILE A 204 8.48 -14.57 1.55
N ALA A 205 9.57 -13.99 2.06
CA ALA A 205 10.90 -14.23 1.49
C ALA A 205 11.36 -15.68 1.70
N GLU A 206 11.04 -16.31 2.83
CA GLU A 206 11.27 -17.73 3.07
C GLU A 206 10.48 -18.59 2.05
N LEU A 207 9.17 -18.31 1.87
CA LEU A 207 8.31 -19.00 0.90
C LEU A 207 8.80 -18.79 -0.55
N ALA A 208 9.30 -17.61 -0.88
CA ALA A 208 9.86 -17.33 -2.20
C ALA A 208 11.13 -18.18 -2.48
N ALA A 209 11.98 -18.36 -1.46
CA ALA A 209 13.13 -19.27 -1.58
C ALA A 209 12.69 -20.74 -1.72
N GLU A 210 11.65 -21.18 -0.98
CA GLU A 210 11.03 -22.51 -1.14
C GLU A 210 10.44 -22.70 -2.54
N ALA A 211 9.82 -21.66 -3.11
CA ALA A 211 9.32 -21.64 -4.49
C ALA A 211 10.41 -21.72 -5.57
N GLY A 212 11.68 -21.62 -5.18
CA GLY A 212 12.82 -21.69 -6.08
C GLY A 212 13.35 -20.34 -6.57
N LEU A 213 12.98 -19.24 -5.93
CA LEU A 213 13.57 -17.93 -6.26
C LEU A 213 15.07 -17.96 -5.94
N PRO A 214 15.96 -17.58 -6.88
CA PRO A 214 17.40 -17.64 -6.66
C PRO A 214 17.87 -16.78 -5.49
N LYS A 215 18.94 -17.22 -4.82
CA LYS A 215 19.58 -16.48 -3.73
C LYS A 215 19.96 -15.07 -4.18
N GLY A 216 19.78 -14.08 -3.30
CA GLY A 216 20.09 -12.67 -3.56
C GLY A 216 19.02 -11.90 -4.34
N ILE A 217 18.06 -12.56 -5.01
CA ILE A 217 17.02 -11.86 -5.78
C ILE A 217 16.01 -11.14 -4.89
N LEU A 218 15.60 -11.75 -3.78
CA LEU A 218 14.72 -11.11 -2.79
C LEU A 218 15.40 -11.13 -1.42
N ASN A 219 15.69 -9.95 -0.89
CA ASN A 219 16.31 -9.78 0.42
C ASN A 219 15.39 -8.93 1.29
N VAL A 220 15.04 -9.41 2.47
CA VAL A 220 14.23 -8.67 3.46
C VAL A 220 15.12 -8.28 4.63
N ILE A 221 15.28 -6.98 4.83
CA ILE A 221 16.13 -6.39 5.88
C ILE A 221 15.28 -5.61 6.87
N THR A 222 15.35 -5.98 8.14
CA THR A 222 14.58 -5.39 9.23
C THR A 222 15.38 -4.32 9.97
N GLY A 223 14.71 -3.31 10.49
CA GLY A 223 15.36 -2.24 11.26
C GLY A 223 14.68 -0.88 11.15
N GLY A 224 15.29 0.12 11.74
CA GLY A 224 14.78 1.49 11.81
C GLY A 224 14.83 2.24 10.47
N GLY A 225 13.89 3.18 10.27
CA GLY A 225 13.86 4.01 9.05
C GLY A 225 15.12 4.88 8.87
N ALA A 226 15.65 5.41 9.98
CA ALA A 226 16.86 6.25 9.96
C ALA A 226 18.15 5.46 9.67
N ALA A 227 18.24 4.21 10.14
CA ALA A 227 19.42 3.38 9.91
C ALA A 227 19.35 2.65 8.55
N VAL A 228 18.29 1.86 8.34
CA VAL A 228 18.17 1.01 7.14
C VAL A 228 17.57 1.76 5.96
N GLY A 229 16.49 2.55 6.20
CA GLY A 229 15.80 3.26 5.10
C GLY A 229 16.68 4.33 4.45
N GLU A 230 17.42 5.11 5.24
CA GLU A 230 18.37 6.11 4.72
C GLU A 230 19.54 5.43 3.99
N ALA A 231 20.10 4.35 4.56
CA ALA A 231 21.19 3.60 3.93
C ALA A 231 20.78 3.06 2.55
N ILE A 232 19.60 2.45 2.41
CA ILE A 232 19.04 2.05 1.10
C ILE A 232 18.92 3.26 0.17
N GLY A 233 18.35 4.37 0.67
CA GLY A 233 18.12 5.58 -0.13
C GLY A 233 19.40 6.19 -0.69
N ARG A 234 20.50 6.14 0.06
CA ARG A 234 21.80 6.71 -0.29
C ARG A 234 22.76 5.73 -0.96
N HIS A 235 22.46 4.43 -0.98
CA HIS A 235 23.39 3.42 -1.48
C HIS A 235 23.67 3.58 -2.97
N MET A 236 24.94 3.60 -3.37
CA MET A 236 25.36 3.86 -4.75
C MET A 236 25.01 2.74 -5.75
N ASP A 237 24.86 1.49 -5.26
CA ASP A 237 24.51 0.31 -6.06
C ASP A 237 23.01 -0.04 -5.96
N VAL A 238 22.16 0.85 -5.46
CA VAL A 238 20.72 0.79 -5.59
C VAL A 238 20.31 1.67 -6.76
N ASP A 239 19.69 1.10 -7.78
CA ASP A 239 19.34 1.77 -9.03
C ASP A 239 17.99 2.51 -8.96
N MET A 240 17.09 2.00 -8.12
CA MET A 240 15.76 2.57 -7.92
C MET A 240 15.32 2.39 -6.46
N VAL A 241 14.59 3.39 -5.93
CA VAL A 241 13.87 3.26 -4.67
C VAL A 241 12.37 3.42 -4.92
N THR A 242 11.59 2.48 -4.40
CA THR A 242 10.14 2.61 -4.26
C THR A 242 9.78 2.73 -2.79
N PHE A 243 9.01 3.74 -2.45
CA PHE A 243 8.61 4.04 -1.07
C PHE A 243 7.11 4.24 -0.99
N THR A 244 6.48 3.60 0.00
CA THR A 244 5.10 3.90 0.40
C THR A 244 5.09 4.29 1.87
N GLY A 245 4.47 5.46 2.17
CA GLY A 245 4.39 5.96 3.54
C GLY A 245 4.13 7.47 3.62
N SER A 246 4.64 8.13 4.68
CA SER A 246 4.35 9.55 4.89
C SER A 246 5.04 10.48 3.89
N THR A 247 4.37 11.58 3.52
CA THR A 247 4.91 12.63 2.64
C THR A 247 6.24 13.20 3.14
N VAL A 248 6.40 13.35 4.46
CA VAL A 248 7.65 13.85 5.06
C VAL A 248 8.82 12.90 4.78
N THR A 249 8.60 11.60 4.90
CA THR A 249 9.64 10.59 4.61
C THR A 249 9.87 10.47 3.10
N GLY A 250 8.83 10.54 2.28
CA GLY A 250 8.98 10.53 0.81
C GLY A 250 9.89 11.64 0.29
N ARG A 251 9.75 12.87 0.82
CA ARG A 251 10.65 13.99 0.50
C ARG A 251 12.11 13.69 0.81
N ARG A 252 12.39 12.92 1.88
CA ARG A 252 13.77 12.51 2.20
C ARG A 252 14.35 11.57 1.15
N PHE A 253 13.57 10.66 0.59
CA PHE A 253 14.06 9.79 -0.49
C PHE A 253 14.44 10.56 -1.75
N LEU A 254 13.70 11.62 -2.11
CA LEU A 254 14.13 12.53 -3.19
C LEU A 254 15.48 13.20 -2.86
N GLN A 255 15.66 13.63 -1.63
CA GLN A 255 16.93 14.20 -1.18
C GLN A 255 18.06 13.16 -1.20
N TYR A 256 17.83 11.92 -0.71
CA TYR A 256 18.82 10.85 -0.74
C TYR A 256 19.24 10.49 -2.17
N SER A 257 18.31 10.47 -3.11
CA SER A 257 18.61 10.28 -4.53
C SER A 257 19.49 11.41 -5.07
N SER A 258 19.13 12.67 -4.78
CA SER A 258 19.89 13.87 -5.20
C SER A 258 21.31 13.88 -4.63
N ASP A 259 21.47 13.44 -3.37
CA ASP A 259 22.77 13.44 -2.65
C ASP A 259 23.64 12.20 -2.98
N SER A 260 23.15 11.26 -3.83
CA SER A 260 23.87 10.01 -4.16
C SER A 260 24.03 9.83 -5.68
N ASN A 261 23.43 8.83 -6.27
CA ASN A 261 23.64 8.40 -7.65
C ASN A 261 22.51 8.83 -8.61
N LEU A 262 21.59 9.71 -8.20
CA LEU A 262 20.41 10.13 -8.96
C LEU A 262 19.46 8.97 -9.31
N LYS A 263 19.39 7.94 -8.45
CA LYS A 263 18.51 6.81 -8.65
C LYS A 263 17.06 7.22 -8.84
N LYS A 264 16.33 6.46 -9.61
CA LYS A 264 14.87 6.61 -9.79
C LYS A 264 14.16 6.49 -8.44
N VAL A 265 13.23 7.39 -8.17
CA VAL A 265 12.42 7.38 -6.95
C VAL A 265 10.95 7.33 -7.31
N VAL A 266 10.24 6.35 -6.78
CA VAL A 266 8.78 6.22 -6.89
C VAL A 266 8.19 6.34 -5.49
N LEU A 267 7.21 7.21 -5.33
CA LEU A 267 6.59 7.53 -4.05
C LEU A 267 5.08 7.33 -4.13
N GLU A 268 4.56 6.53 -3.20
CA GLU A 268 3.14 6.45 -2.85
C GLU A 268 2.98 7.00 -1.44
N LEU A 269 2.21 8.07 -1.30
CA LEU A 269 2.16 8.87 -0.09
C LEU A 269 0.74 9.01 0.44
N GLY A 270 0.57 9.83 1.48
CA GLY A 270 -0.71 10.02 2.14
C GLY A 270 -1.80 10.64 1.28
N GLY A 271 -3.00 10.64 1.81
CA GLY A 271 -4.19 11.20 1.18
C GLY A 271 -5.11 11.92 2.17
N LYS A 272 -5.94 12.81 1.63
CA LYS A 272 -7.10 13.40 2.31
C LYS A 272 -8.29 13.38 1.35
N ASN A 273 -8.73 12.18 1.04
CA ASN A 273 -9.56 11.92 -0.12
C ASN A 273 -11.01 12.35 0.10
N PRO A 274 -11.63 13.00 -0.91
CA PRO A 274 -13.05 13.37 -0.86
C PRO A 274 -13.94 12.17 -1.23
N CYS A 275 -15.01 11.99 -0.46
CA CYS A 275 -16.18 11.20 -0.79
C CYS A 275 -17.31 12.18 -1.07
N VAL A 276 -17.62 12.44 -2.34
CA VAL A 276 -18.58 13.46 -2.77
C VAL A 276 -19.94 12.82 -3.00
N VAL A 277 -20.98 13.31 -2.34
CA VAL A 277 -22.36 12.84 -2.52
C VAL A 277 -23.24 14.00 -2.97
N LEU A 278 -23.70 13.94 -4.24
CA LEU A 278 -24.49 15.00 -4.86
C LEU A 278 -25.98 14.83 -4.57
N ASP A 279 -26.76 15.91 -4.77
CA ASP A 279 -28.19 16.00 -4.47
C ASP A 279 -29.07 14.96 -5.18
N ASP A 280 -28.60 14.42 -6.31
CA ASP A 280 -29.26 13.41 -7.12
C ASP A 280 -28.75 11.99 -6.91
N ALA A 281 -27.95 11.73 -5.85
CA ALA A 281 -27.51 10.39 -5.52
C ALA A 281 -28.71 9.49 -5.18
N GLU A 282 -28.77 8.34 -5.84
CA GLU A 282 -29.80 7.32 -5.62
C GLU A 282 -29.31 6.26 -4.63
N ASP A 283 -30.24 5.44 -4.10
CA ASP A 283 -29.95 4.39 -3.11
C ASP A 283 -29.04 4.89 -1.95
N LEU A 284 -29.56 5.83 -1.20
CA LEU A 284 -28.80 6.42 -0.07
C LEU A 284 -28.42 5.40 1.01
N ASP A 285 -29.11 4.26 1.12
CA ASP A 285 -28.70 3.15 2.00
C ASP A 285 -27.37 2.54 1.52
N TYR A 286 -27.23 2.26 0.23
CA TYR A 286 -25.97 1.79 -0.36
C TYR A 286 -24.88 2.86 -0.25
N VAL A 287 -25.19 4.12 -0.58
CA VAL A 287 -24.24 5.23 -0.46
C VAL A 287 -23.70 5.35 0.97
N ALA A 288 -24.57 5.24 1.97
CA ALA A 288 -24.16 5.30 3.38
C ALA A 288 -23.22 4.15 3.78
N GLN A 289 -23.46 2.93 3.27
CA GLN A 289 -22.54 1.79 3.46
C GLN A 289 -21.18 2.08 2.84
N GLN A 290 -21.15 2.62 1.62
CA GLN A 290 -19.92 3.00 0.92
C GLN A 290 -19.15 4.12 1.65
N VAL A 291 -19.86 5.11 2.22
CA VAL A 291 -19.25 6.17 3.04
C VAL A 291 -18.62 5.59 4.31
N CYS A 292 -19.30 4.65 4.99
CA CYS A 292 -18.74 3.98 6.16
C CYS A 292 -17.52 3.15 5.80
N ALA A 293 -17.58 2.38 4.72
CA ALA A 293 -16.44 1.60 4.22
C ALA A 293 -15.25 2.51 3.88
N ALA A 294 -15.49 3.62 3.17
CA ALA A 294 -14.45 4.57 2.81
C ALA A 294 -13.76 5.21 4.02
N ALA A 295 -14.49 5.43 5.12
CA ALA A 295 -13.98 6.10 6.31
C ALA A 295 -13.37 5.15 7.34
N PHE A 296 -13.88 3.92 7.47
CA PHE A 296 -13.59 3.07 8.61
C PHE A 296 -12.83 1.79 8.28
N TRP A 297 -12.88 1.31 7.02
CA TRP A 297 -12.12 0.13 6.61
C TRP A 297 -10.65 0.25 7.00
N ASN A 298 -10.08 -0.86 7.45
CA ASN A 298 -8.72 -0.91 8.00
C ASN A 298 -8.49 0.11 9.14
N MET A 299 -9.45 0.30 10.03
CA MET A 299 -9.42 1.28 11.13
C MET A 299 -9.22 2.73 10.65
N GLY A 300 -9.51 3.04 9.38
CA GLY A 300 -9.16 4.31 8.75
C GLY A 300 -7.65 4.53 8.55
N GLU A 301 -6.82 3.53 8.80
CA GLU A 301 -5.38 3.48 8.54
C GLU A 301 -5.14 3.14 7.06
N ASN A 302 -5.77 3.92 6.18
CA ASN A 302 -5.79 3.71 4.74
C ASN A 302 -5.49 5.02 4.00
N CYS A 303 -4.48 5.02 3.13
CA CYS A 303 -4.10 6.20 2.33
C CYS A 303 -5.20 6.65 1.36
N SER A 304 -6.05 5.72 0.88
CA SER A 304 -7.21 6.00 0.02
C SER A 304 -8.52 6.27 0.79
N ALA A 305 -8.49 6.29 2.14
CA ALA A 305 -9.68 6.53 2.95
C ALA A 305 -10.44 7.79 2.53
N GLY A 306 -11.74 7.67 2.30
CA GLY A 306 -12.66 8.78 2.01
C GLY A 306 -12.99 9.57 3.27
N SER A 307 -11.96 10.14 3.92
CA SER A 307 -12.05 10.77 5.24
C SER A 307 -12.71 12.16 5.25
N ARG A 308 -13.04 12.70 4.08
CA ARG A 308 -13.87 13.92 3.92
C ARG A 308 -15.16 13.59 3.18
N LEU A 309 -16.30 13.53 3.87
CA LEU A 309 -17.61 13.47 3.25
C LEU A 309 -18.04 14.87 2.82
N ILE A 310 -18.05 15.13 1.52
CA ILE A 310 -18.54 16.37 0.92
C ILE A 310 -19.95 16.09 0.43
N VAL A 311 -20.94 16.56 1.15
CA VAL A 311 -22.35 16.23 0.92
C VAL A 311 -23.19 17.46 0.57
N HIS A 312 -24.06 17.31 -0.43
CA HIS A 312 -24.99 18.37 -0.81
C HIS A 312 -26.07 18.57 0.30
N GLU A 313 -26.31 19.84 0.67
CA GLU A 313 -27.23 20.23 1.76
C GLU A 313 -28.62 19.59 1.66
N ALA A 314 -29.13 19.41 0.44
CA ALA A 314 -30.48 18.88 0.21
C ALA A 314 -30.68 17.43 0.69
N ILE A 315 -29.61 16.64 0.84
CA ILE A 315 -29.68 15.23 1.22
C ILE A 315 -28.90 14.92 2.50
N GLN A 316 -28.19 15.89 3.07
CA GLN A 316 -27.26 15.69 4.17
C GLN A 316 -27.92 15.01 5.37
N ASP A 317 -29.04 15.54 5.87
CA ASP A 317 -29.69 15.02 7.08
C ASP A 317 -30.07 13.55 6.90
N LYS A 318 -30.70 13.25 5.75
CA LYS A 318 -31.10 11.87 5.43
C LYS A 318 -29.91 10.93 5.29
N LEU A 319 -28.82 11.38 4.64
CA LEU A 319 -27.61 10.58 4.48
C LEU A 319 -26.93 10.35 5.84
N LEU A 320 -26.81 11.37 6.69
CA LEU A 320 -26.16 11.24 7.99
C LEU A 320 -26.91 10.28 8.93
N GLU A 321 -28.25 10.26 8.90
CA GLU A 321 -29.02 9.26 9.65
C GLU A 321 -28.72 7.84 9.20
N LEU A 322 -28.56 7.61 7.88
CA LEU A 322 -28.19 6.31 7.33
C LEU A 322 -26.74 5.96 7.65
N VAL A 323 -25.80 6.90 7.51
CA VAL A 323 -24.39 6.68 7.86
C VAL A 323 -24.27 6.35 9.35
N LYS A 324 -25.00 7.02 10.23
CA LYS A 324 -25.05 6.70 11.65
C LYS A 324 -25.57 5.28 11.89
N LYS A 325 -26.62 4.86 11.19
CA LYS A 325 -27.16 3.48 11.24
C LYS A 325 -26.07 2.46 10.86
N TYR A 326 -25.46 2.63 9.69
CA TYR A 326 -24.48 1.67 9.18
C TYR A 326 -23.14 1.71 9.91
N SER A 327 -22.76 2.83 10.52
CA SER A 327 -21.59 2.91 11.40
C SER A 327 -21.70 1.98 12.60
N SER A 328 -22.92 1.67 13.08
CA SER A 328 -23.11 0.73 14.19
C SER A 328 -22.83 -0.72 13.84
N GLU A 329 -22.70 -1.06 12.56
CA GLU A 329 -22.32 -2.38 12.07
C GLU A 329 -20.80 -2.59 12.10
N TRP A 330 -20.02 -1.53 12.30
CA TRP A 330 -18.56 -1.58 12.44
C TRP A 330 -18.20 -1.95 13.88
N GLN A 331 -18.03 -3.27 14.09
CA GLN A 331 -17.76 -3.84 15.40
C GLN A 331 -16.27 -3.74 15.74
N LEU A 332 -15.99 -3.09 16.87
CA LEU A 332 -14.64 -2.88 17.40
C LEU A 332 -14.31 -3.92 18.45
N GLY A 333 -13.24 -4.70 18.27
CA GLY A 333 -12.88 -5.74 19.22
C GLY A 333 -11.62 -6.51 18.91
N ASP A 334 -11.50 -7.72 19.48
CA ASP A 334 -10.37 -8.63 19.28
C ASP A 334 -10.15 -8.88 17.78
N PRO A 335 -8.97 -8.55 17.22
CA PRO A 335 -8.71 -8.74 15.78
C PRO A 335 -8.84 -10.18 15.30
N LEU A 336 -8.61 -11.17 16.18
CA LEU A 336 -8.75 -12.60 15.84
C LEU A 336 -10.21 -13.11 15.92
N ASP A 337 -11.17 -12.24 16.26
CA ASP A 337 -12.59 -12.58 16.17
C ASP A 337 -13.14 -12.14 14.81
N PRO A 338 -13.53 -13.08 13.92
CA PRO A 338 -13.98 -12.76 12.57
C PRO A 338 -15.32 -11.99 12.51
N GLN A 339 -15.98 -11.79 13.65
CA GLN A 339 -17.17 -10.94 13.74
C GLN A 339 -16.82 -9.45 13.88
N ASN A 340 -15.59 -9.13 14.28
CA ASN A 340 -15.11 -7.76 14.37
C ASN A 340 -14.51 -7.32 13.02
N ASN A 341 -14.84 -6.11 12.60
CA ASN A 341 -14.31 -5.49 11.38
C ASN A 341 -13.54 -4.20 11.66
N LEU A 342 -13.29 -3.91 12.94
CA LEU A 342 -12.36 -2.88 13.40
C LEU A 342 -11.44 -3.46 14.48
N GLY A 343 -10.16 -3.37 14.23
CA GLY A 343 -9.09 -3.81 15.13
C GLY A 343 -8.47 -2.67 15.92
N ALA A 344 -7.24 -2.88 16.39
CA ALA A 344 -6.48 -1.90 17.16
C ALA A 344 -5.60 -1.02 16.25
N MET A 345 -5.38 0.23 16.65
CA MET A 345 -4.40 1.13 16.03
C MET A 345 -2.99 0.55 16.17
N ILE A 346 -2.16 0.71 15.16
CA ILE A 346 -0.87 0.04 15.02
C ILE A 346 0.08 0.18 16.22
N ASP A 347 0.19 1.35 16.79
CA ASP A 347 1.06 1.59 17.96
C ASP A 347 0.57 2.74 18.83
N THR A 348 1.20 2.90 20.00
CA THR A 348 0.83 3.95 20.96
C THR A 348 1.05 5.36 20.42
N GLY A 349 2.09 5.57 19.60
CA GLY A 349 2.37 6.89 19.03
C GLY A 349 1.27 7.32 18.06
N HIS A 350 0.85 6.40 17.18
CA HIS A 350 -0.23 6.65 16.25
C HIS A 350 -1.60 6.75 16.94
N PHE A 351 -1.90 5.87 17.89
CA PHE A 351 -3.09 5.95 18.73
C PHE A 351 -3.22 7.32 19.39
N ASN A 352 -2.14 7.83 20.02
CA ASN A 352 -2.15 9.14 20.67
C ASN A 352 -2.40 10.26 19.64
N LYS A 353 -1.78 10.19 18.45
CA LYS A 353 -2.05 11.13 17.35
C LYS A 353 -3.54 11.18 17.00
N VAL A 354 -4.20 10.03 16.86
CA VAL A 354 -5.64 9.99 16.52
C VAL A 354 -6.48 10.53 17.68
N CYS A 355 -6.12 10.23 18.93
CA CYS A 355 -6.77 10.81 20.11
C CYS A 355 -6.67 12.35 20.15
N GLU A 356 -5.54 12.94 19.74
CA GLU A 356 -5.39 14.39 19.63
C GLU A 356 -6.42 14.99 18.65
N TYR A 357 -6.73 14.31 17.54
CA TYR A 357 -7.78 14.77 16.62
C TYR A 357 -9.19 14.58 17.16
N LEU A 358 -9.46 13.54 17.96
CA LEU A 358 -10.73 13.41 18.67
C LEU A 358 -10.96 14.61 19.62
N GLU A 359 -9.94 14.98 20.38
CA GLU A 359 -10.01 16.11 21.28
C GLU A 359 -10.06 17.46 20.53
N LEU A 360 -9.31 17.59 19.41
CA LEU A 360 -9.39 18.77 18.54
C LEU A 360 -10.82 18.98 18.03
N GLY A 361 -11.49 17.94 17.53
CA GLY A 361 -12.86 18.04 17.02
C GLY A 361 -13.86 18.49 18.08
N LYS A 362 -13.71 18.02 19.33
CA LYS A 362 -14.53 18.47 20.47
C LYS A 362 -14.24 19.92 20.87
N GLN A 363 -12.94 20.32 20.89
CA GLN A 363 -12.52 21.68 21.25
C GLN A 363 -12.96 22.73 20.23
N GLU A 364 -12.94 22.39 18.93
CA GLU A 364 -13.44 23.25 17.86
C GLU A 364 -14.97 23.33 17.83
N GLY A 365 -15.66 22.51 18.63
CA GLY A 365 -17.11 22.54 18.80
C GLY A 365 -17.89 21.92 17.64
N TYR A 366 -17.29 21.00 16.87
CA TYR A 366 -18.01 20.26 15.85
C TYR A 366 -19.07 19.35 16.46
N GLU A 367 -20.15 19.13 15.73
CA GLU A 367 -21.18 18.17 16.13
C GLU A 367 -20.60 16.74 16.03
N VAL A 368 -20.61 16.02 17.16
CA VAL A 368 -20.26 14.60 17.21
C VAL A 368 -21.51 13.78 16.86
N VAL A 369 -21.59 13.33 15.61
CA VAL A 369 -22.73 12.53 15.13
C VAL A 369 -22.70 11.13 15.75
N ILE A 370 -21.50 10.51 15.82
CA ILE A 370 -21.24 9.23 16.52
C ILE A 370 -19.80 9.20 17.07
N GLY A 371 -19.54 8.29 17.99
CA GLY A 371 -18.19 7.98 18.50
C GLY A 371 -17.59 9.09 19.36
N GLY A 372 -16.37 9.46 19.04
CA GLY A 372 -15.62 10.49 19.75
C GLY A 372 -14.81 9.96 20.93
N ASN A 373 -14.70 8.62 21.09
CA ASN A 373 -14.02 8.02 22.22
C ASN A 373 -12.94 7.03 21.78
N ALA A 374 -11.92 6.93 22.62
CA ALA A 374 -10.95 5.87 22.59
C ALA A 374 -11.25 4.85 23.70
N ARG A 375 -10.84 3.59 23.50
CA ARG A 375 -10.97 2.50 24.49
C ARG A 375 -9.58 1.94 24.83
N ASP A 376 -9.50 1.22 25.94
CA ASP A 376 -8.29 0.49 26.33
C ASP A 376 -7.87 -0.48 25.21
N GLY A 377 -6.55 -0.75 25.10
CA GLY A 377 -5.99 -1.61 24.05
C GLY A 377 -5.83 -0.93 22.69
N ARG A 378 -5.69 0.40 22.66
CA ARG A 378 -5.48 1.22 21.44
C ARG A 378 -6.62 1.14 20.42
N PHE A 379 -7.85 0.99 20.89
CA PHE A 379 -9.04 0.98 20.04
C PHE A 379 -9.67 2.37 19.94
N ILE A 380 -10.04 2.77 18.71
CA ILE A 380 -10.74 4.05 18.43
C ILE A 380 -12.12 3.73 17.87
N GLU A 381 -13.15 4.33 18.45
CA GLU A 381 -14.52 4.19 17.93
C GLU A 381 -14.67 4.89 16.58
N PRO A 382 -15.43 4.31 15.62
CA PRO A 382 -15.86 5.04 14.43
C PRO A 382 -16.43 6.40 14.83
N THR A 383 -15.86 7.47 14.31
CA THR A 383 -16.19 8.83 14.73
C THR A 383 -16.53 9.69 13.54
N ILE A 384 -17.64 10.45 13.65
CA ILE A 384 -18.10 11.38 12.62
C ILE A 384 -18.27 12.76 13.24
N PHE A 385 -17.57 13.75 12.68
CA PHE A 385 -17.72 15.16 13.00
C PHE A 385 -18.42 15.90 11.88
N ALA A 386 -19.57 16.54 12.18
CA ALA A 386 -20.31 17.36 11.23
C ALA A 386 -20.08 18.87 11.46
N GLY A 387 -20.31 19.66 10.42
CA GLY A 387 -20.08 21.11 10.44
C GLY A 387 -18.62 21.52 10.29
N VAL A 388 -17.77 20.62 9.82
CA VAL A 388 -16.34 20.89 9.54
C VAL A 388 -16.23 21.78 8.30
N LYS A 389 -15.39 22.83 8.37
CA LYS A 389 -15.07 23.66 7.22
C LYS A 389 -13.87 23.07 6.49
N ASN A 390 -13.83 23.22 5.17
CA ASN A 390 -12.70 22.66 4.39
C ASN A 390 -11.34 23.28 4.76
N SER A 391 -11.31 24.52 5.27
CA SER A 391 -10.09 25.17 5.76
C SER A 391 -9.54 24.64 7.09
N ASP A 392 -10.32 23.83 7.81
CA ASP A 392 -9.98 23.39 9.14
C ASP A 392 -8.96 22.23 9.10
N ARG A 393 -8.16 22.08 10.15
CA ARG A 393 -7.17 21.02 10.25
C ARG A 393 -7.79 19.62 10.08
N MET A 394 -9.01 19.41 10.62
CA MET A 394 -9.75 18.17 10.48
C MET A 394 -10.04 17.79 9.02
N ALA A 395 -10.16 18.76 8.12
CA ALA A 395 -10.42 18.57 6.71
C ALA A 395 -9.15 18.58 5.84
N GLN A 396 -8.04 19.14 6.31
CA GLN A 396 -6.82 19.30 5.53
C GLN A 396 -5.71 18.29 5.90
N GLU A 397 -5.60 17.91 7.17
CA GLU A 397 -4.54 17.03 7.65
C GLU A 397 -4.95 15.55 7.58
N GLU A 398 -4.02 14.68 7.20
CA GLU A 398 -4.20 13.23 7.20
C GLU A 398 -4.20 12.69 8.64
N ILE A 399 -5.37 12.31 9.12
CA ILE A 399 -5.55 11.76 10.48
C ILE A 399 -5.04 10.32 10.54
N PHE A 400 -5.41 9.51 9.54
CA PHE A 400 -5.08 8.10 9.40
C PHE A 400 -5.67 7.25 10.53
N GLY A 401 -6.97 7.44 10.77
CA GLY A 401 -7.76 6.77 11.81
C GLY A 401 -9.25 6.85 11.46
N PRO A 402 -10.14 6.16 12.20
CA PRO A 402 -11.54 5.99 11.84
C PRO A 402 -12.37 7.28 12.15
N ILE A 403 -11.95 8.39 11.56
CA ILE A 403 -12.56 9.70 11.75
C ILE A 403 -13.01 10.27 10.40
N LEU A 404 -14.30 10.51 10.25
CA LEU A 404 -14.94 11.14 9.10
C LEU A 404 -15.29 12.60 9.38
N SER A 405 -14.82 13.50 8.52
CA SER A 405 -15.17 14.92 8.54
C SER A 405 -16.27 15.21 7.52
N VAL A 406 -17.40 15.77 7.95
CA VAL A 406 -18.53 16.10 7.08
C VAL A 406 -18.52 17.59 6.73
N ILE A 407 -18.49 17.88 5.44
CA ILE A 407 -18.47 19.21 4.84
C ILE A 407 -19.71 19.37 3.97
N THR A 408 -20.52 20.39 4.26
CA THR A 408 -21.74 20.68 3.52
C THR A 408 -21.47 21.59 2.35
N VAL A 409 -22.07 21.31 1.19
CA VAL A 409 -22.01 22.13 -0.01
C VAL A 409 -23.39 22.36 -0.60
N SER A 410 -23.56 23.45 -1.37
CA SER A 410 -24.84 23.89 -1.93
C SER A 410 -24.97 23.64 -3.44
N SER A 411 -23.88 23.26 -4.09
CA SER A 411 -23.87 23.08 -5.55
C SER A 411 -22.80 22.07 -6.01
N PHE A 412 -22.94 21.61 -7.25
CA PHE A 412 -21.93 20.79 -7.92
C PHE A 412 -20.58 21.50 -8.02
N GLU A 413 -20.59 22.76 -8.37
CA GLU A 413 -19.40 23.59 -8.58
C GLU A 413 -18.63 23.74 -7.25
N GLU A 414 -19.31 24.04 -6.17
CA GLU A 414 -18.73 24.11 -4.83
C GLU A 414 -18.18 22.76 -4.39
N ALA A 415 -18.89 21.65 -4.65
CA ALA A 415 -18.40 20.32 -4.34
C ALA A 415 -17.08 20.01 -5.04
N MET A 416 -16.91 20.40 -6.31
CA MET A 416 -15.68 20.21 -7.07
C MET A 416 -14.55 21.12 -6.58
N GLU A 417 -14.84 22.34 -6.18
CA GLU A 417 -13.89 23.26 -5.57
C GLU A 417 -13.36 22.70 -4.26
N VAL A 418 -14.25 22.33 -3.34
CA VAL A 418 -13.92 21.75 -2.04
C VAL A 418 -13.18 20.41 -2.17
N ALA A 419 -13.57 19.55 -3.12
CA ALA A 419 -12.89 18.29 -3.36
C ALA A 419 -11.43 18.49 -3.74
N ASN A 420 -11.13 19.51 -4.53
CA ASN A 420 -9.78 19.81 -5.04
C ASN A 420 -8.94 20.71 -4.11
N ASP A 421 -9.57 21.38 -3.15
CA ASP A 421 -8.89 22.29 -2.21
C ASP A 421 -8.25 21.48 -1.06
N THR A 422 -7.19 20.82 -1.41
CA THR A 422 -6.27 20.05 -0.55
C THR A 422 -4.92 19.90 -1.23
N GLU A 423 -3.85 19.70 -0.48
CA GLU A 423 -2.52 19.42 -1.02
C GLU A 423 -2.38 17.99 -1.57
N TYR A 424 -3.34 17.11 -1.26
CA TYR A 424 -3.36 15.70 -1.66
C TYR A 424 -4.15 15.45 -2.94
N GLY A 425 -3.98 14.24 -3.50
CA GLY A 425 -4.69 13.81 -4.70
C GLY A 425 -4.51 12.32 -4.99
N LEU A 426 -4.75 11.45 -3.99
CA LEU A 426 -4.59 10.00 -4.18
C LEU A 426 -5.85 9.38 -4.80
N ALA A 427 -6.97 9.41 -4.09
CA ALA A 427 -8.22 8.81 -4.50
C ALA A 427 -9.41 9.77 -4.29
N ALA A 428 -10.55 9.46 -4.87
CA ALA A 428 -11.83 10.13 -4.64
C ALA A 428 -12.99 9.21 -5.02
N SER A 429 -14.14 9.40 -4.36
CA SER A 429 -15.40 8.77 -4.73
C SER A 429 -16.45 9.83 -5.02
N VAL A 430 -17.32 9.59 -6.01
CA VAL A 430 -18.42 10.49 -6.38
C VAL A 430 -19.70 9.70 -6.54
N PHE A 431 -20.76 10.12 -5.87
CA PHE A 431 -22.09 9.49 -5.94
C PHE A 431 -23.10 10.43 -6.58
N THR A 432 -23.69 10.03 -7.71
CA THR A 432 -24.68 10.76 -8.50
C THR A 432 -25.40 9.83 -9.47
N ALA A 433 -26.70 10.00 -9.66
CA ALA A 433 -27.46 9.27 -10.70
C ALA A 433 -27.25 9.84 -12.10
N ASN A 434 -26.74 11.06 -12.22
CA ASN A 434 -26.58 11.73 -13.51
C ASN A 434 -25.23 11.39 -14.14
N SER A 435 -25.23 10.56 -15.19
CA SER A 435 -24.03 10.13 -15.89
C SER A 435 -23.15 11.28 -16.43
N LYS A 436 -23.76 12.41 -16.82
CA LYS A 436 -22.99 13.58 -17.28
C LYS A 436 -22.28 14.28 -16.12
N ARG A 437 -22.93 14.39 -14.94
CA ARG A 437 -22.32 14.93 -13.71
C ARG A 437 -21.20 14.00 -13.24
N ALA A 438 -21.42 12.69 -13.25
CA ALA A 438 -20.44 11.66 -12.92
C ALA A 438 -19.12 11.84 -13.71
N ILE A 439 -19.21 11.90 -15.04
CA ILE A 439 -18.03 12.08 -15.90
C ILE A 439 -17.38 13.46 -15.71
N LYS A 440 -18.18 14.52 -15.54
CA LYS A 440 -17.65 15.86 -15.27
C LYS A 440 -16.91 15.91 -13.93
N ALA A 441 -17.46 15.33 -12.87
CA ALA A 441 -16.82 15.24 -11.57
C ALA A 441 -15.53 14.43 -11.62
N ALA A 442 -15.57 13.22 -12.22
CA ALA A 442 -14.41 12.37 -12.36
C ALA A 442 -13.24 13.05 -13.12
N ARG A 443 -13.56 13.89 -14.11
CA ARG A 443 -12.55 14.68 -14.83
C ARG A 443 -12.09 15.93 -14.10
N ALA A 444 -12.94 16.53 -13.26
CA ALA A 444 -12.63 17.76 -12.54
C ALA A 444 -11.79 17.49 -11.30
N ILE A 445 -11.98 16.34 -10.62
CA ILE A 445 -11.25 15.97 -9.42
C ILE A 445 -9.80 15.62 -9.76
N LYS A 446 -8.86 16.23 -9.05
CA LYS A 446 -7.41 16.06 -9.23
C LYS A 446 -6.89 14.95 -8.30
N ALA A 447 -7.26 13.72 -8.62
CA ALA A 447 -6.80 12.51 -7.94
C ALA A 447 -6.36 11.45 -8.94
N GLY A 448 -5.51 10.54 -8.51
CA GLY A 448 -5.00 9.46 -9.37
C GLY A 448 -6.08 8.42 -9.67
N THR A 449 -6.94 8.11 -8.71
CA THR A 449 -8.11 7.23 -8.87
C THR A 449 -9.39 7.99 -8.50
N VAL A 450 -10.39 7.95 -9.38
CA VAL A 450 -11.73 8.49 -9.08
C VAL A 450 -12.77 7.43 -9.39
N THR A 451 -13.45 6.96 -8.34
CA THR A 451 -14.55 6.00 -8.48
C THR A 451 -15.89 6.70 -8.55
N VAL A 452 -16.83 6.11 -9.28
CA VAL A 452 -18.19 6.65 -9.42
C VAL A 452 -19.19 5.62 -8.92
N ASN A 453 -20.04 6.05 -8.00
CA ASN A 453 -21.07 5.24 -7.34
C ASN A 453 -20.52 3.99 -6.61
N CYS A 454 -19.27 4.04 -6.17
CA CYS A 454 -18.66 3.05 -5.29
C CYS A 454 -17.47 3.67 -4.56
N PHE A 455 -17.02 3.02 -3.48
CA PHE A 455 -15.70 3.20 -2.89
C PHE A 455 -14.78 2.07 -3.37
N GLY A 456 -13.50 2.35 -3.58
CA GLY A 456 -12.49 1.36 -3.95
C GLY A 456 -11.24 2.00 -4.57
N GLU A 457 -10.26 1.17 -4.84
CA GLU A 457 -8.95 1.58 -5.38
C GLU A 457 -8.78 1.22 -6.87
N GLY A 458 -9.81 0.65 -7.48
CA GLY A 458 -9.78 0.12 -8.84
C GLY A 458 -9.55 -1.38 -8.86
N ASP A 459 -8.84 -1.85 -9.86
CA ASP A 459 -8.52 -3.25 -10.13
C ASP A 459 -7.04 -3.37 -10.49
N ILE A 460 -6.44 -4.55 -10.33
CA ILE A 460 -5.02 -4.81 -10.69
C ILE A 460 -4.67 -4.39 -12.13
N THR A 461 -5.66 -4.33 -13.01
CA THR A 461 -5.49 -3.91 -14.42
C THR A 461 -5.41 -2.38 -14.59
N THR A 462 -5.74 -1.61 -13.54
CA THR A 462 -5.73 -0.14 -13.55
C THR A 462 -4.58 0.42 -12.72
N PRO A 463 -3.94 1.53 -13.17
CA PRO A 463 -2.83 2.11 -12.42
C PRO A 463 -3.33 2.79 -11.15
N PHE A 464 -2.67 2.54 -10.03
CA PHE A 464 -2.86 3.23 -8.77
C PHE A 464 -1.70 4.19 -8.49
N GLY A 465 -2.00 5.37 -7.93
CA GLY A 465 -0.98 6.34 -7.51
C GLY A 465 -1.47 7.78 -7.47
N GLY A 466 -0.77 8.59 -6.69
CA GLY A 466 -1.21 9.94 -6.36
C GLY A 466 -0.84 11.03 -7.34
N TYR A 467 -1.64 12.12 -7.30
CA TYR A 467 -1.31 13.45 -7.80
C TYR A 467 -0.80 14.31 -6.65
N LYS A 468 -0.24 15.48 -6.92
CA LYS A 468 0.20 16.49 -5.93
C LYS A 468 1.15 15.84 -4.89
N LEU A 469 0.87 16.01 -3.59
CA LEU A 469 1.68 15.44 -2.50
C LEU A 469 1.40 13.95 -2.22
N SER A 470 0.47 13.32 -2.94
CA SER A 470 0.14 11.91 -2.73
C SER A 470 0.99 10.94 -3.56
N GLY A 471 1.74 11.40 -4.55
CA GLY A 471 2.57 10.51 -5.36
C GLY A 471 3.57 11.21 -6.26
N PHE A 472 4.61 10.47 -6.63
CA PHE A 472 5.67 10.93 -7.52
C PHE A 472 6.36 9.77 -8.22
N GLY A 473 6.67 9.93 -9.49
CA GLY A 473 7.64 9.09 -10.22
C GLY A 473 7.12 7.78 -10.80
N GLY A 474 5.93 7.31 -10.44
CA GLY A 474 5.38 6.04 -10.95
C GLY A 474 3.92 5.79 -10.64
N ARG A 475 3.49 4.58 -10.88
CA ARG A 475 2.16 4.04 -10.54
C ARG A 475 2.30 2.59 -10.13
N ASP A 476 1.61 2.19 -9.07
CA ASP A 476 1.43 0.79 -8.71
C ASP A 476 0.29 0.18 -9.54
N ASN A 477 0.23 -1.13 -9.61
CA ASN A 477 -0.71 -1.92 -10.41
C ASN A 477 -0.62 -1.70 -11.92
N SER A 478 -1.28 -2.57 -12.67
CA SER A 478 -1.33 -2.60 -14.15
C SER A 478 0.05 -2.77 -14.81
N ILE A 479 0.05 -2.71 -16.13
CA ILE A 479 1.27 -2.70 -16.95
C ILE A 479 2.21 -1.53 -16.59
N HIS A 480 1.65 -0.42 -16.07
CA HIS A 480 2.45 0.74 -15.66
C HIS A 480 3.33 0.46 -14.44
N ALA A 481 2.90 -0.46 -13.54
CA ALA A 481 3.75 -0.92 -12.45
C ALA A 481 4.95 -1.71 -13.00
N HIS A 482 4.77 -2.57 -14.01
CA HIS A 482 5.88 -3.27 -14.65
C HIS A 482 6.82 -2.28 -15.34
N ASP A 483 6.29 -1.32 -16.12
CA ASP A 483 7.09 -0.35 -16.86
C ASP A 483 7.97 0.52 -15.95
N GLN A 484 7.54 0.81 -14.71
CA GLN A 484 8.37 1.60 -13.80
C GLN A 484 9.64 0.88 -13.33
N TYR A 485 9.68 -0.47 -13.36
CA TYR A 485 10.85 -1.29 -13.01
C TYR A 485 11.72 -1.63 -14.21
N THR A 486 11.49 -1.00 -15.35
CA THR A 486 12.28 -1.18 -16.57
C THR A 486 12.84 0.15 -17.07
N GLU A 487 13.94 0.05 -17.84
CA GLU A 487 14.52 1.15 -18.62
C GLU A 487 14.39 0.84 -20.10
N LEU A 488 14.10 1.89 -20.89
CA LEU A 488 14.02 1.76 -22.35
C LEU A 488 15.40 1.94 -22.97
N LYS A 489 15.83 0.96 -23.76
CA LYS A 489 17.06 1.00 -24.54
C LYS A 489 16.73 1.01 -26.04
N THR A 490 17.37 1.92 -26.80
CA THR A 490 17.34 1.88 -28.25
C THR A 490 18.51 1.08 -28.77
N ILE A 491 18.23 0.04 -29.58
CA ILE A 491 19.23 -0.71 -30.34
C ILE A 491 19.09 -0.30 -31.80
N TRP A 492 20.12 0.34 -32.33
CA TRP A 492 20.17 0.78 -33.73
C TRP A 492 21.12 -0.10 -34.54
N VAL A 493 20.61 -0.72 -35.58
CA VAL A 493 21.41 -1.53 -36.51
C VAL A 493 21.47 -0.82 -37.85
N ASP A 494 22.68 -0.48 -38.29
CA ASP A 494 22.93 0.06 -39.60
C ASP A 494 22.96 -1.11 -40.63
N LEU A 495 22.09 -1.00 -41.62
CA LEU A 495 21.97 -1.97 -42.72
C LEU A 495 22.43 -1.37 -44.06
N SER A 496 23.01 -0.14 -44.05
CA SER A 496 23.48 0.50 -45.25
C SER A 496 24.65 -0.29 -45.88
N ASP A 497 24.69 -0.24 -47.21
CA ASP A 497 25.74 -0.90 -47.97
C ASP A 497 26.98 0.04 -47.99
N HIS A 498 27.99 -0.25 -47.18
CA HIS A 498 29.24 0.50 -47.13
C HIS A 498 30.27 0.09 -48.19
N SER A 499 29.92 -0.85 -49.09
CA SER A 499 30.74 -1.23 -50.23
C SER A 499 30.66 -0.20 -51.36
N ALA A 500 31.45 0.85 -51.27
CA ALA A 500 31.71 1.76 -52.38
C ALA A 500 33.20 1.68 -52.80
#